data_c44614bc45044ecf7811dfea1fe1798a
#
_entry.id   c44614bc45044ecf7811dfea1fe1798a
#
_cell.length_a   1.000
_cell.length_b   1.000
_cell.length_c   1.000
_cell.angle_alpha   90.00
_cell.angle_beta   90.00
_cell.angle_gamma   90.00
#
_symmetry.space_group_name_H-M   'P 1'
#
loop_
_entity.id
_entity.type
_entity.pdbx_description
1 polymer ?
#
loop_
_entity_poly.entity_id
_entity_poly.type
_entity_poly.pdbx_seq_one_letter_code
_entity_poly.pdbx_strand_id
1 'polypeptide(L)'
;MEYLVEAKNEHAGKFIESLMPSMIEQLGLTRSRRAVLIKVTNEIEDSFKGATLDIKIADCYLVLIKQPKRVTKSSLMDIGVTLAHEMVHVRQLAKGLMKFLPNQARIWKGKRYNKRTHYLDQPWELDAFARQEILIRKAIEL
;
A
#
# COMPACT_ATOMS: atom_id res chain seq x y z
N MET A 1 -0.87 14.77 1.54
CA MET A 1 -1.25 13.75 0.50
C MET A 1 -2.77 13.62 0.47
N GLU A 2 -3.34 13.84 -0.67
CA GLU A 2 -4.75 13.58 -0.89
C GLU A 2 -4.96 12.11 -1.21
N TYR A 3 -6.15 11.59 -0.91
CA TYR A 3 -6.47 10.19 -1.19
C TYR A 3 -7.92 10.05 -1.63
N LEU A 4 -8.18 9.03 -2.45
CA LEU A 4 -9.51 8.66 -2.90
C LEU A 4 -9.67 7.15 -2.71
N VAL A 5 -10.80 6.73 -2.17
CA VAL A 5 -11.09 5.32 -1.93
C VAL A 5 -12.25 4.86 -2.81
N GLU A 6 -12.03 3.80 -3.59
CA GLU A 6 -13.06 3.14 -4.38
C GLU A 6 -13.28 1.73 -3.85
N ALA A 7 -14.47 1.44 -3.38
CA ALA A 7 -14.87 0.11 -2.91
C ALA A 7 -16.36 -0.07 -3.13
N LYS A 8 -16.75 -1.23 -3.66
CA LYS A 8 -18.17 -1.56 -3.83
C LYS A 8 -18.87 -1.71 -2.49
N ASN A 9 -18.19 -2.27 -1.50
CA ASN A 9 -18.73 -2.39 -0.16
C ASN A 9 -18.49 -1.11 0.63
N GLU A 10 -19.56 -0.48 1.10
CA GLU A 10 -19.51 0.77 1.82
C GLU A 10 -18.75 0.67 3.13
N HIS A 11 -18.90 -0.43 3.86
CA HIS A 11 -18.20 -0.63 5.14
C HIS A 11 -16.68 -0.72 4.93
N ALA A 12 -16.25 -1.45 3.90
CA ALA A 12 -14.84 -1.55 3.55
C ALA A 12 -14.27 -0.18 3.17
N GLY A 13 -15.00 0.58 2.34
CA GLY A 13 -14.59 1.92 1.94
C GLY A 13 -14.44 2.86 3.12
N LYS A 14 -15.43 2.91 4.00
CA LYS A 14 -15.40 3.76 5.19
C LYS A 14 -14.30 3.37 6.17
N PHE A 15 -14.06 2.06 6.31
CA PHE A 15 -12.97 1.58 7.15
C PHE A 15 -11.62 2.08 6.65
N ILE A 16 -11.35 1.92 5.36
CA ILE A 16 -10.12 2.42 4.74
C ILE A 16 -9.99 3.94 4.94
N GLU A 17 -11.05 4.69 4.66
CA GLU A 17 -11.04 6.14 4.84
C GLU A 17 -10.72 6.54 6.27
N SER A 18 -11.20 5.77 7.25
CA SER A 18 -10.92 6.05 8.66
C SER A 18 -9.45 5.85 9.04
N LEU A 19 -8.73 4.98 8.33
CA LEU A 19 -7.33 4.67 8.61
C LEU A 19 -6.35 5.61 7.90
N MET A 20 -6.73 6.17 6.78
CA MET A 20 -5.82 6.90 5.90
C MET A 20 -5.18 8.15 6.54
N PRO A 21 -5.90 9.01 7.25
CA PRO A 21 -5.25 10.20 7.85
C PRO A 21 -4.09 9.84 8.77
N SER A 22 -4.28 8.86 9.63
CA SER A 22 -3.23 8.40 10.55
C SER A 22 -2.05 7.77 9.80
N MET A 23 -2.34 6.93 8.81
CA MET A 23 -1.27 6.28 8.03
C MET A 23 -0.43 7.30 7.28
N ILE A 24 -1.06 8.28 6.66
CA ILE A 24 -0.37 9.37 5.96
C ILE A 24 0.56 10.12 6.91
N GLU A 25 0.06 10.46 8.09
CA GLU A 25 0.85 11.17 9.10
C GLU A 25 2.03 10.32 9.60
N GLN A 26 1.77 9.06 10.00
CA GLN A 26 2.80 8.16 10.50
C GLN A 26 3.91 7.93 9.48
N LEU A 27 3.59 7.90 8.19
CA LEU A 27 4.54 7.66 7.12
C LEU A 27 5.25 8.93 6.64
N GLY A 28 4.92 10.08 7.21
CA GLY A 28 5.53 11.35 6.82
C GLY A 28 5.11 11.82 5.43
N LEU A 29 3.89 11.50 5.01
CA LEU A 29 3.39 11.80 3.67
C LEU A 29 2.42 12.99 3.63
N THR A 30 2.19 13.66 4.75
CA THR A 30 1.20 14.75 4.86
C THR A 30 1.40 15.83 3.80
N ARG A 31 2.66 16.17 3.48
CA ARG A 31 3.00 17.22 2.52
C ARG A 31 3.24 16.72 1.09
N SER A 32 3.01 15.45 0.83
CA SER A 32 3.17 14.91 -0.51
C SER A 32 2.18 15.56 -1.47
N ARG A 33 2.66 16.00 -2.64
CA ARG A 33 1.83 16.60 -3.68
C ARG A 33 1.09 15.55 -4.49
N ARG A 34 1.65 14.34 -4.57
CA ARG A 34 1.01 13.26 -5.30
C ARG A 34 -0.08 12.63 -4.44
N ALA A 35 -1.20 12.35 -5.06
CA ALA A 35 -2.32 11.68 -4.42
C ALA A 35 -2.14 10.16 -4.47
N VAL A 36 -2.93 9.45 -3.68
CA VAL A 36 -3.03 8.00 -3.74
C VAL A 36 -4.49 7.61 -3.97
N LEU A 37 -4.71 6.72 -4.93
CA LEU A 37 -6.00 6.08 -5.16
C LEU A 37 -5.95 4.69 -4.57
N ILE A 38 -6.88 4.38 -3.67
CA ILE A 38 -7.00 3.05 -3.07
C ILE A 38 -8.25 2.38 -3.66
N LYS A 39 -8.07 1.23 -4.29
CA LYS A 39 -9.15 0.51 -4.94
C LYS A 39 -9.25 -0.90 -4.39
N VAL A 40 -10.41 -1.24 -3.83
CA VAL A 40 -10.74 -2.61 -3.42
C VAL A 40 -11.36 -3.30 -4.63
N THR A 41 -10.74 -4.34 -5.14
CA THR A 41 -11.09 -4.93 -6.44
C THR A 41 -10.80 -6.42 -6.51
N ASN A 42 -11.49 -7.11 -7.41
CA ASN A 42 -11.18 -8.48 -7.77
C ASN A 42 -10.16 -8.57 -8.93
N GLU A 43 -9.81 -7.45 -9.54
CA GLU A 43 -8.88 -7.37 -10.66
C GLU A 43 -7.42 -7.44 -10.20
N ILE A 44 -7.11 -8.42 -9.38
CA ILE A 44 -5.77 -8.67 -8.86
C ILE A 44 -5.58 -10.18 -8.83
N GLU A 45 -4.38 -10.65 -9.14
CA GLU A 45 -4.09 -12.09 -9.16
C GLU A 45 -4.40 -12.72 -7.80
N ASP A 46 -4.96 -13.95 -7.82
CA ASP A 46 -5.39 -14.64 -6.62
C ASP A 46 -4.26 -14.86 -5.59
N SER A 47 -3.02 -14.94 -6.05
CA SER A 47 -1.86 -15.11 -5.19
C SER A 47 -1.48 -13.85 -4.40
N PHE A 48 -2.02 -12.68 -4.78
CA PHE A 48 -1.69 -11.41 -4.12
C PHE A 48 -2.87 -10.87 -3.33
N LYS A 49 -2.60 -10.32 -2.16
CA LYS A 49 -3.59 -9.62 -1.35
C LYS A 49 -3.67 -8.14 -1.70
N GLY A 50 -2.59 -7.58 -2.18
CA GLY A 50 -2.51 -6.17 -2.56
C GLY A 50 -1.37 -5.90 -3.52
N ALA A 51 -1.35 -4.69 -4.06
CA ALA A 51 -0.30 -4.22 -4.95
C ALA A 51 -0.21 -2.70 -4.90
N THR A 52 0.97 -2.17 -5.14
CA THR A 52 1.23 -0.72 -5.23
C THR A 52 1.85 -0.40 -6.57
N LEU A 53 1.30 0.60 -7.24
CA LEU A 53 1.75 1.04 -8.56
C LEU A 53 2.06 2.53 -8.54
N ASP A 54 3.05 2.91 -9.33
CA ASP A 54 3.42 4.31 -9.53
C ASP A 54 2.87 4.74 -10.89
N ILE A 55 1.80 5.52 -10.90
CA ILE A 55 1.14 5.99 -12.13
C ILE A 55 1.66 7.39 -12.44
N LYS A 56 2.82 7.45 -13.07
CA LYS A 56 3.50 8.73 -13.34
C LYS A 56 2.71 9.66 -14.24
N ILE A 57 2.02 9.13 -15.24
CA ILE A 57 1.24 9.93 -16.18
C ILE A 57 0.07 10.66 -15.50
N ALA A 58 -0.50 10.06 -14.46
CA ALA A 58 -1.58 10.67 -13.68
C ALA A 58 -1.08 11.33 -12.39
N ASP A 59 0.22 11.30 -12.16
CA ASP A 59 0.89 11.85 -10.97
C ASP A 59 0.26 11.36 -9.66
N CYS A 60 -0.04 10.07 -9.60
CA CYS A 60 -0.62 9.44 -8.43
C CYS A 60 -0.05 8.04 -8.19
N TYR A 61 -0.23 7.55 -6.98
CA TYR A 61 0.02 6.16 -6.63
C TYR A 61 -1.31 5.40 -6.64
N LEU A 62 -1.27 4.15 -7.06
CA LEU A 62 -2.44 3.28 -7.04
C LEU A 62 -2.17 2.13 -6.08
N VAL A 63 -3.02 1.97 -5.09
CA VAL A 63 -2.99 0.86 -4.16
C VAL A 63 -4.20 -0.02 -4.46
N LEU A 64 -3.95 -1.26 -4.82
CA LEU A 64 -4.97 -2.27 -5.05
C LEU A 64 -5.05 -3.19 -3.83
N ILE A 65 -6.27 -3.46 -3.39
CA ILE A 65 -6.54 -4.38 -2.29
C ILE A 65 -7.54 -5.41 -2.78
N LYS A 66 -7.26 -6.68 -2.55
CA LYS A 66 -8.15 -7.75 -2.97
C LYS A 66 -9.47 -7.66 -2.22
N GLN A 67 -10.57 -7.68 -2.97
CA GLN A 67 -11.90 -7.68 -2.39
C GLN A 67 -12.17 -9.03 -1.69
N PRO A 68 -12.58 -9.03 -0.41
CA PRO A 68 -12.95 -10.26 0.26
C PRO A 68 -14.28 -10.78 -0.26
N LYS A 69 -14.49 -12.09 -0.18
CA LYS A 69 -15.77 -12.70 -0.57
C LYS A 69 -16.90 -12.23 0.35
N ARG A 70 -16.61 -12.02 1.63
CA ARG A 70 -17.56 -11.53 2.63
C ARG A 70 -16.88 -10.47 3.48
N VAL A 71 -17.61 -9.40 3.81
CA VAL A 71 -17.12 -8.35 4.68
C VAL A 71 -17.50 -8.68 6.12
N THR A 72 -16.51 -9.09 6.90
CA THR A 72 -16.61 -9.42 8.32
C THR A 72 -15.57 -8.60 9.08
N LYS A 73 -15.58 -8.65 10.41
CA LYS A 73 -14.54 -8.01 11.23
C LYS A 73 -13.15 -8.54 10.85
N SER A 74 -13.04 -9.85 10.61
CA SER A 74 -11.79 -10.48 10.23
C SER A 74 -11.30 -10.00 8.86
N SER A 75 -12.18 -9.95 7.86
CA SER A 75 -11.79 -9.48 6.52
C SER A 75 -11.50 -7.99 6.49
N LEU A 76 -12.17 -7.18 7.30
CA LEU A 76 -11.83 -5.76 7.45
C LEU A 76 -10.43 -5.60 8.04
N MET A 77 -10.06 -6.40 9.04
CA MET A 77 -8.71 -6.36 9.60
C MET A 77 -7.67 -6.75 8.56
N ASP A 78 -7.94 -7.78 7.75
CA ASP A 78 -7.05 -8.17 6.65
C ASP A 78 -6.88 -7.03 5.63
N ILE A 79 -7.96 -6.34 5.30
CA ILE A 79 -7.92 -5.15 4.43
C ILE A 79 -7.02 -4.08 5.06
N GLY A 80 -7.17 -3.82 6.35
CA GLY A 80 -6.35 -2.83 7.07
C GLY A 80 -4.88 -3.17 7.08
N VAL A 81 -4.52 -4.43 7.31
CA VAL A 81 -3.13 -4.89 7.29
C VAL A 81 -2.56 -4.78 5.88
N THR A 82 -3.31 -5.19 4.87
CA THR A 82 -2.90 -5.07 3.47
C THR A 82 -2.70 -3.60 3.08
N LEU A 83 -3.64 -2.73 3.46
CA LEU A 83 -3.51 -1.29 3.24
C LEU A 83 -2.23 -0.74 3.86
N ALA A 84 -1.96 -1.10 5.12
CA ALA A 84 -0.76 -0.66 5.82
C ALA A 84 0.51 -1.11 5.08
N HIS A 85 0.56 -2.36 4.65
CA HIS A 85 1.68 -2.90 3.89
C HIS A 85 1.90 -2.12 2.58
N GLU A 86 0.84 -1.91 1.80
CA GLU A 86 0.94 -1.19 0.54
C GLU A 86 1.25 0.29 0.73
N MET A 87 0.74 0.93 1.77
CA MET A 87 1.07 2.32 2.07
C MET A 87 2.54 2.50 2.45
N VAL A 88 3.18 1.50 3.03
CA VAL A 88 4.63 1.53 3.23
C VAL A 88 5.34 1.58 1.88
N HIS A 89 4.87 0.82 0.88
CA HIS A 89 5.44 0.91 -0.47
C HIS A 89 5.24 2.30 -1.09
N VAL A 90 4.08 2.93 -0.86
CA VAL A 90 3.85 4.32 -1.29
C VAL A 90 4.91 5.25 -0.67
N ARG A 91 5.19 5.09 0.63
CA ARG A 91 6.25 5.85 1.29
C ARG A 91 7.62 5.62 0.64
N GLN A 92 7.94 4.36 0.36
CA GLN A 92 9.21 4.01 -0.26
C GLN A 92 9.39 4.70 -1.62
N LEU A 93 8.33 4.71 -2.44
CA LEU A 93 8.33 5.39 -3.73
C LEU A 93 8.40 6.92 -3.56
N ALA A 94 7.57 7.46 -2.69
CA ALA A 94 7.48 8.92 -2.47
C ALA A 94 8.78 9.51 -1.90
N LYS A 95 9.47 8.77 -1.04
CA LYS A 95 10.74 9.19 -0.44
C LYS A 95 11.96 8.86 -1.32
N GLY A 96 11.75 8.25 -2.48
CA GLY A 96 12.84 7.88 -3.37
C GLY A 96 13.69 6.72 -2.88
N LEU A 97 13.23 5.95 -1.89
CA LEU A 97 13.94 4.78 -1.38
C LEU A 97 13.85 3.62 -2.36
N MET A 98 12.75 3.53 -3.09
CA MET A 98 12.50 2.48 -4.07
C MET A 98 12.09 3.10 -5.40
N LYS A 99 12.56 2.50 -6.50
CA LYS A 99 12.15 2.87 -7.86
C LYS A 99 11.87 1.60 -8.65
N PHE A 100 10.79 1.61 -9.41
CA PHE A 100 10.49 0.53 -10.34
C PHE A 100 11.29 0.71 -11.62
N LEU A 101 11.84 -0.38 -12.12
CA LEU A 101 12.58 -0.44 -13.37
C LEU A 101 11.91 -1.40 -14.35
N PRO A 102 12.25 -1.34 -15.67
CA PRO A 102 11.78 -2.34 -16.63
C PRO A 102 12.19 -3.77 -16.21
N ASN A 103 11.43 -4.76 -16.70
CA ASN A 103 11.68 -6.18 -16.47
C ASN A 103 11.58 -6.58 -14.99
N GLN A 104 10.71 -5.91 -14.24
CA GLN A 104 10.46 -6.19 -12.82
C GLN A 104 11.69 -6.01 -11.91
N ALA A 105 12.71 -5.31 -12.38
CA ALA A 105 13.83 -4.91 -11.54
C ALA A 105 13.43 -3.72 -10.67
N ARG A 106 14.14 -3.53 -9.57
CA ARG A 106 13.91 -2.41 -8.66
C ARG A 106 15.24 -1.85 -8.17
N ILE A 107 15.23 -0.56 -7.85
CA ILE A 107 16.31 0.07 -7.10
C ILE A 107 15.82 0.27 -5.68
N TRP A 108 16.63 -0.12 -4.71
CA TRP A 108 16.39 0.11 -3.29
C TRP A 108 17.63 0.76 -2.68
N LYS A 109 17.45 2.00 -2.20
CA LYS A 109 18.53 2.79 -1.59
C LYS A 109 19.80 2.82 -2.47
N GLY A 110 19.59 2.98 -3.78
CA GLY A 110 20.67 3.06 -4.76
C GLY A 110 21.19 1.74 -5.29
N LYS A 111 20.77 0.61 -4.74
CA LYS A 111 21.20 -0.72 -5.20
C LYS A 111 20.14 -1.37 -6.07
N ARG A 112 20.59 -1.93 -7.20
CA ARG A 112 19.69 -2.62 -8.13
C ARG A 112 19.45 -4.06 -7.71
N TYR A 113 18.18 -4.49 -7.75
CA TYR A 113 17.73 -5.86 -7.52
C TYR A 113 16.96 -6.31 -8.75
N ASN A 114 17.22 -7.53 -9.23
CA ASN A 114 16.50 -8.10 -10.36
C ASN A 114 15.26 -8.86 -9.91
N LYS A 115 14.42 -9.27 -10.88
CA LYS A 115 13.19 -10.00 -10.61
C LYS A 115 13.39 -11.38 -9.95
N ARG A 116 14.63 -11.91 -9.99
CA ARG A 116 14.94 -13.22 -9.41
C ARG A 116 15.28 -13.15 -7.92
N THR A 117 15.37 -11.94 -7.36
CA THR A 117 15.62 -11.79 -5.93
C THR A 117 14.49 -12.47 -5.15
N HIS A 118 14.86 -13.42 -4.29
CA HIS A 118 13.90 -14.15 -3.49
C HIS A 118 13.09 -13.18 -2.63
N TYR A 119 11.78 -13.43 -2.49
CA TYR A 119 10.87 -12.54 -1.77
C TYR A 119 11.38 -12.18 -0.37
N LEU A 120 11.91 -13.17 0.37
CA LEU A 120 12.44 -12.97 1.72
C LEU A 120 13.74 -12.13 1.75
N ASP A 121 14.38 -11.94 0.60
CA ASP A 121 15.60 -11.13 0.47
C ASP A 121 15.30 -9.75 -0.12
N GLN A 122 14.04 -9.42 -0.37
CA GLN A 122 13.64 -8.12 -0.89
C GLN A 122 13.52 -7.10 0.25
N PRO A 123 14.44 -6.13 0.33
CA PRO A 123 14.46 -5.20 1.48
C PRO A 123 13.22 -4.33 1.59
N TRP A 124 12.57 -4.01 0.47
CA TRP A 124 11.33 -3.24 0.49
C TRP A 124 10.18 -4.03 1.11
N GLU A 125 10.14 -5.34 0.97
CA GLU A 125 9.14 -6.19 1.62
C GLU A 125 9.44 -6.37 3.11
N LEU A 126 10.71 -6.54 3.46
CA LEU A 126 11.11 -6.60 4.87
C LEU A 126 10.75 -5.32 5.61
N ASP A 127 10.97 -4.17 4.99
CA ASP A 127 10.59 -2.87 5.53
C ASP A 127 9.08 -2.76 5.72
N ALA A 128 8.31 -3.21 4.72
CA ALA A 128 6.85 -3.18 4.78
C ALA A 128 6.32 -4.08 5.90
N PHE A 129 6.82 -5.31 6.01
CA PHE A 129 6.41 -6.22 7.09
C PHE A 129 6.78 -5.68 8.47
N ALA A 130 7.94 -5.04 8.61
CA ALA A 130 8.37 -4.49 9.88
C ALA A 130 7.49 -3.33 10.36
N ARG A 131 6.90 -2.57 9.45
CA ARG A 131 6.12 -1.36 9.76
C ARG A 131 4.62 -1.56 9.80
N GLN A 132 4.10 -2.55 9.10
CA GLN A 132 2.65 -2.67 8.88
C GLN A 132 1.84 -2.82 10.15
N GLU A 133 2.32 -3.61 11.12
CA GLU A 133 1.58 -3.88 12.34
C GLU A 133 1.44 -2.63 13.22
N ILE A 134 2.52 -1.88 13.39
CA ILE A 134 2.50 -0.64 14.17
C ILE A 134 1.62 0.38 13.47
N LEU A 135 1.72 0.46 12.14
CA LEU A 135 0.97 1.41 11.34
C LEU A 135 -0.54 1.21 11.48
N ILE A 136 -1.01 -0.03 11.33
CA ILE A 136 -2.44 -0.34 11.46
C ILE A 136 -2.93 -0.17 12.90
N ARG A 137 -2.14 -0.60 13.87
CA ARG A 137 -2.51 -0.50 15.28
C ARG A 137 -2.75 0.96 15.70
N LYS A 138 -1.82 1.85 15.37
CA LYS A 138 -1.97 3.28 15.68
C LYS A 138 -3.13 3.92 14.94
N ALA A 139 -3.39 3.50 13.70
CA ALA A 139 -4.50 4.03 12.92
C ALA A 139 -5.85 3.65 13.53
N ILE A 140 -5.96 2.44 14.10
CA ILE A 140 -7.20 1.97 14.74
C ILE A 140 -7.42 2.64 16.10
N GLU A 141 -6.37 2.93 16.86
CA GLU A 141 -6.47 3.55 18.19
C GLU A 141 -7.03 4.97 18.16
N LEU A 142 -7.10 5.57 17.02
CA LEU A 142 -7.69 6.88 16.85
C LEU A 142 -9.21 6.77 16.61
#